data_39acd0c2af0206afdf1d04baf441770f
#
_entry.id   39acd0c2af0206afdf1d04baf441770f
#
_cell.length_a   1.000
_cell.length_b   1.000
_cell.length_c   1.000
_cell.angle_alpha   90.00
_cell.angle_beta   90.00
_cell.angle_gamma   90.00
#
_symmetry.space_group_name_H-M   'P 1'
#
loop_
_entity.id
_entity.type
_entity.pdbx_description
1 polymer ?
#
loop_
_entity_poly.entity_id
_entity_poly.type
_entity_poly.pdbx_seq_one_letter_code
_entity_poly.pdbx_strand_id
1 'polypeptide(L)'
;MCNLPLEFNDPVREIIHPQPEQDIFLLPGGVAMTFVWCPGGSFMMGSPETELGHYLNETLHEETIEDGFWIGKYPVTQEQYDSLTGTNPSCHQAEIMLIGDNSPVHSISRKMAMDFCELMNKTLDLKGFEASLPSSVQWEYACRAGCSSALNNGTEITRKYGRCWNLEEVAWNPLDKVDYPQTVGKKAPNNWGIYDMHGNVWEWCLDQYIHINKRGVVEEPEENLFVVRGGSFRTYPKFCRAACIQRMHEYIGKNDEFYSFMYPDYGFRVVLNKNKAVEKENCL
;
A
#
# COMPACT_ATOMS: atom_id res chain seq x y z
N MET A 1 47.46 3.97 43.30
CA MET A 1 46.65 4.67 42.28
C MET A 1 45.75 3.63 41.68
N CYS A 2 44.49 3.63 42.12
CA CYS A 2 43.50 2.66 41.66
C CYS A 2 42.78 3.22 40.45
N ASN A 3 42.86 2.54 39.31
CA ASN A 3 41.99 2.77 38.18
C ASN A 3 40.69 1.98 38.38
N LEU A 4 39.58 2.66 38.56
CA LEU A 4 38.25 2.11 38.46
C LEU A 4 37.80 2.16 36.99
N PRO A 5 37.23 1.08 36.42
CA PRO A 5 36.58 1.12 35.13
C PRO A 5 35.23 1.82 35.25
N LEU A 6 34.97 2.78 34.38
CA LEU A 6 33.66 3.38 34.19
C LEU A 6 32.76 2.34 33.46
N GLU A 7 31.85 1.73 34.19
CA GLU A 7 30.74 0.97 33.62
C GLU A 7 29.69 1.97 33.11
N PHE A 8 29.61 2.13 31.79
CA PHE A 8 28.44 2.74 31.14
C PHE A 8 27.38 1.66 30.96
N ASN A 9 26.56 1.47 31.96
CA ASN A 9 25.28 0.77 31.82
C ASN A 9 24.18 1.79 31.59
N ASP A 10 24.02 2.27 30.37
CA ASP A 10 22.76 2.87 29.94
C ASP A 10 21.82 1.72 29.57
N PRO A 11 20.70 1.52 30.26
CA PRO A 11 19.69 0.60 29.79
C PRO A 11 19.13 1.14 28.48
N VAL A 12 19.39 0.44 27.38
CA VAL A 12 18.65 0.61 26.14
C VAL A 12 17.16 0.45 26.51
N ARG A 13 16.45 1.56 26.64
CA ARG A 13 15.01 1.54 26.74
C ARG A 13 14.50 1.01 25.40
N GLU A 14 14.12 -0.25 25.35
CA GLU A 14 13.26 -0.76 24.31
C GLU A 14 12.03 0.15 24.29
N ILE A 15 11.91 0.97 23.24
CA ILE A 15 10.68 1.69 22.95
C ILE A 15 9.71 0.62 22.48
N ILE A 16 8.94 0.07 23.41
CA ILE A 16 7.82 -0.82 23.10
C ILE A 16 6.78 0.09 22.43
N HIS A 17 6.78 0.13 21.10
CA HIS A 17 5.67 0.72 20.37
C HIS A 17 4.43 -0.13 20.68
N PRO A 18 3.33 0.45 21.19
CA PRO A 18 2.10 -0.30 21.39
C PRO A 18 1.73 -0.92 20.05
N GLN A 19 1.43 -2.23 20.07
CA GLN A 19 0.98 -2.92 18.84
C GLN A 19 -0.26 -2.19 18.34
N PRO A 20 -0.34 -1.85 17.05
CA PRO A 20 -1.49 -1.16 16.51
C PRO A 20 -2.74 -2.02 16.68
N GLU A 21 -3.85 -1.35 16.93
CA GLU A 21 -5.14 -2.00 17.01
C GLU A 21 -5.45 -2.69 15.68
N GLN A 22 -6.00 -3.90 15.74
CA GLN A 22 -6.42 -4.67 14.57
C GLN A 22 -7.89 -5.05 14.71
N ASP A 23 -8.62 -5.00 13.60
CA ASP A 23 -9.98 -5.52 13.50
C ASP A 23 -10.11 -6.49 12.32
N ILE A 24 -11.03 -7.40 12.42
CA ILE A 24 -11.29 -8.42 11.39
C ILE A 24 -12.73 -8.31 10.93
N PHE A 25 -12.90 -8.11 9.64
CA PHE A 25 -14.20 -8.20 8.98
C PHE A 25 -14.30 -9.53 8.23
N LEU A 26 -15.45 -10.16 8.33
CA LEU A 26 -15.72 -11.40 7.62
C LEU A 26 -16.47 -11.09 6.33
N LEU A 27 -15.86 -11.45 5.22
CA LEU A 27 -16.47 -11.45 3.90
C LEU A 27 -17.40 -12.66 3.74
N PRO A 28 -18.24 -12.73 2.68
CA PRO A 28 -19.05 -13.91 2.38
C PRO A 28 -18.24 -15.20 2.46
N GLY A 29 -18.85 -16.29 2.89
CA GLY A 29 -18.14 -17.56 3.09
C GLY A 29 -17.23 -17.63 4.33
N GLY A 30 -17.17 -16.56 5.14
CA GLY A 30 -16.34 -16.50 6.35
C GLY A 30 -14.87 -16.17 6.09
N VAL A 31 -14.55 -15.65 4.91
CA VAL A 31 -13.18 -15.24 4.54
C VAL A 31 -12.79 -14.00 5.34
N ALA A 32 -11.71 -14.09 6.11
CA ALA A 32 -11.26 -13.00 6.97
C ALA A 32 -10.49 -11.91 6.19
N MET A 33 -10.81 -10.64 6.49
CA MET A 33 -10.05 -9.49 6.03
C MET A 33 -9.62 -8.68 7.25
N THR A 34 -8.30 -8.61 7.49
CA THR A 34 -7.72 -7.94 8.65
C THR A 34 -7.34 -6.51 8.31
N PHE A 35 -7.71 -5.59 9.17
CA PHE A 35 -7.35 -4.18 9.10
C PHE A 35 -6.49 -3.77 10.28
N VAL A 36 -5.65 -2.76 10.07
CA VAL A 36 -4.77 -2.14 11.06
C VAL A 36 -5.18 -0.69 11.22
N TRP A 37 -5.30 -0.22 12.46
CA TRP A 37 -5.60 1.17 12.75
C TRP A 37 -4.39 2.06 12.52
N CYS A 38 -4.55 3.08 11.71
CA CYS A 38 -3.60 4.17 11.50
C CYS A 38 -4.13 5.40 12.25
N PRO A 39 -3.51 5.82 13.36
CA PRO A 39 -3.98 6.98 14.11
C PRO A 39 -3.79 8.28 13.31
N GLY A 40 -4.57 9.32 13.64
CA GLY A 40 -4.33 10.66 13.12
C GLY A 40 -2.96 11.19 13.55
N GLY A 41 -2.36 12.05 12.73
CA GLY A 41 -1.05 12.62 12.99
C GLY A 41 -0.43 13.27 11.76
N SER A 42 0.70 13.95 11.94
CA SER A 42 1.45 14.57 10.85
C SER A 42 2.68 13.76 10.49
N PHE A 43 3.09 13.81 9.23
CA PHE A 43 4.30 13.18 8.72
C PHE A 43 4.90 13.96 7.56
N MET A 44 6.16 13.68 7.26
CA MET A 44 6.81 14.22 6.08
C MET A 44 6.53 13.30 4.88
N MET A 45 5.69 13.74 3.97
CA MET A 45 5.39 13.07 2.70
C MET A 45 6.42 13.44 1.64
N GLY A 46 6.73 12.50 0.75
CA GLY A 46 7.72 12.70 -0.31
C GLY A 46 9.14 12.31 0.12
N SER A 47 10.12 12.78 -0.61
CA SER A 47 11.52 12.46 -0.35
C SER A 47 12.42 13.68 -0.55
N PRO A 48 13.57 13.78 0.17
CA PRO A 48 14.55 14.81 -0.10
C PRO A 48 15.21 14.57 -1.47
N GLU A 49 15.64 15.65 -2.13
CA GLU A 49 16.32 15.56 -3.46
C GLU A 49 17.56 14.65 -3.43
N THR A 50 18.15 14.47 -2.26
CA THR A 50 19.30 13.59 -2.05
C THR A 50 18.96 12.11 -1.98
N GLU A 51 17.67 11.75 -1.82
CA GLU A 51 17.26 10.36 -1.76
C GLU A 51 17.50 9.65 -3.09
N LEU A 52 18.12 8.49 -3.01
CA LEU A 52 18.45 7.74 -4.22
C LEU A 52 17.17 7.29 -4.95
N GLY A 53 16.95 7.81 -6.14
CA GLY A 53 15.75 7.49 -6.93
C GLY A 53 14.64 8.53 -6.82
N HIS A 54 14.86 9.63 -6.10
CA HIS A 54 13.93 10.77 -6.03
C HIS A 54 13.42 11.22 -7.41
N TYR A 55 12.15 11.57 -7.48
CA TYR A 55 11.47 12.17 -8.63
C TYR A 55 10.91 13.55 -8.28
N LEU A 56 10.74 14.41 -9.29
CA LEU A 56 10.23 15.78 -9.11
C LEU A 56 8.84 15.87 -8.46
N ASN A 57 8.04 14.83 -8.60
CA ASN A 57 6.70 14.76 -8.01
C ASN A 57 6.70 14.21 -6.56
N GLU A 58 7.87 14.05 -5.97
CA GLU A 58 8.05 13.58 -4.59
C GLU A 58 8.57 14.70 -3.67
N THR A 59 8.16 15.95 -3.92
CA THR A 59 8.58 17.10 -3.08
C THR A 59 8.29 16.83 -1.61
N LEU A 60 9.32 16.95 -0.77
CA LEU A 60 9.19 16.73 0.67
C LEU A 60 8.39 17.85 1.30
N HIS A 61 7.28 17.54 1.97
CA HIS A 61 6.41 18.48 2.66
C HIS A 61 5.68 17.79 3.81
N GLU A 62 5.15 18.57 4.74
CA GLU A 62 4.36 18.06 5.84
C GLU A 62 2.91 17.81 5.38
N GLU A 63 2.39 16.64 5.73
CA GLU A 63 0.99 16.27 5.54
C GLU A 63 0.38 15.85 6.88
N THR A 64 -0.92 16.05 7.03
CA THR A 64 -1.66 15.72 8.26
C THR A 64 -2.85 14.83 7.94
N ILE A 65 -2.93 13.71 8.63
CA ILE A 65 -4.11 12.85 8.71
C ILE A 65 -4.93 13.33 9.92
N GLU A 66 -6.01 14.05 9.67
CA GLU A 66 -6.85 14.60 10.73
C GLU A 66 -7.54 13.50 11.54
N ASP A 67 -8.26 12.63 10.84
CA ASP A 67 -8.94 11.47 11.42
C ASP A 67 -8.14 10.20 11.13
N GLY A 68 -7.97 9.35 12.15
CA GLY A 68 -7.41 8.02 11.93
C GLY A 68 -8.30 7.20 11.01
N PHE A 69 -7.73 6.17 10.39
CA PHE A 69 -8.41 5.27 9.47
C PHE A 69 -7.90 3.84 9.63
N TRP A 70 -8.71 2.89 9.20
CA TRP A 70 -8.28 1.50 9.08
C TRP A 70 -7.70 1.25 7.69
N ILE A 71 -6.64 0.45 7.59
CA ILE A 71 -6.07 0.01 6.32
C ILE A 71 -5.93 -1.50 6.29
N GLY A 72 -6.18 -2.13 5.17
CA GLY A 72 -5.95 -3.56 4.98
C GLY A 72 -4.53 -3.93 5.36
N LYS A 73 -4.37 -4.91 6.26
CA LYS A 73 -3.07 -5.42 6.70
C LYS A 73 -2.21 -5.90 5.54
N TYR A 74 -2.86 -6.39 4.50
CA TYR A 74 -2.29 -6.91 3.26
C TYR A 74 -2.98 -6.26 2.05
N PRO A 75 -2.41 -6.31 0.85
CA PRO A 75 -3.16 -6.15 -0.38
C PRO A 75 -4.34 -7.14 -0.40
N VAL A 76 -5.45 -6.78 -1.04
CA VAL A 76 -6.60 -7.70 -1.18
C VAL A 76 -6.14 -8.99 -1.85
N THR A 77 -6.48 -10.13 -1.24
CA THR A 77 -6.10 -11.44 -1.78
C THR A 77 -7.09 -11.94 -2.83
N GLN A 78 -6.69 -12.92 -3.61
CA GLN A 78 -7.55 -13.57 -4.61
C GLN A 78 -8.78 -14.19 -3.95
N GLU A 79 -8.60 -14.88 -2.82
CA GLU A 79 -9.71 -15.45 -2.03
C GLU A 79 -10.68 -14.38 -1.55
N GLN A 80 -10.16 -13.26 -1.02
CA GLN A 80 -11.01 -12.15 -0.56
C GLN A 80 -11.79 -11.54 -1.71
N TYR A 81 -11.14 -11.34 -2.86
CA TYR A 81 -11.79 -10.76 -4.02
C TYR A 81 -12.89 -11.69 -4.56
N ASP A 82 -12.58 -12.97 -4.75
CA ASP A 82 -13.53 -13.98 -5.22
C ASP A 82 -14.71 -14.16 -4.26
N SER A 83 -14.44 -14.24 -2.96
CA SER A 83 -15.46 -14.36 -1.91
C SER A 83 -16.52 -13.27 -1.98
N LEU A 84 -16.13 -12.04 -2.29
CA LEU A 84 -17.06 -10.91 -2.33
C LEU A 84 -17.70 -10.71 -3.70
N THR A 85 -16.94 -10.90 -4.80
CA THR A 85 -17.38 -10.59 -6.17
C THR A 85 -17.87 -11.80 -6.95
N GLY A 86 -17.53 -13.01 -6.50
CA GLY A 86 -17.78 -14.27 -7.22
C GLY A 86 -16.88 -14.47 -8.43
N THR A 87 -15.77 -13.73 -8.56
CA THR A 87 -14.84 -13.80 -9.69
C THR A 87 -13.40 -13.64 -9.26
N ASN A 88 -12.44 -14.19 -10.04
CA ASN A 88 -11.01 -13.95 -9.83
C ASN A 88 -10.36 -13.54 -11.18
N PRO A 89 -10.03 -12.26 -11.37
CA PRO A 89 -9.47 -11.75 -12.61
C PRO A 89 -7.97 -12.00 -12.78
N SER A 90 -7.28 -12.55 -11.79
CA SER A 90 -5.84 -12.78 -11.83
C SER A 90 -5.45 -13.67 -13.01
N CYS A 91 -4.65 -13.14 -13.94
CA CYS A 91 -4.52 -13.64 -15.31
C CYS A 91 -3.72 -14.94 -15.49
N HIS A 92 -3.14 -15.50 -14.45
CA HIS A 92 -2.35 -16.74 -14.57
C HIS A 92 -3.06 -17.97 -14.06
N GLN A 93 -4.39 -17.97 -14.12
CA GLN A 93 -5.22 -19.07 -13.61
C GLN A 93 -5.02 -20.40 -14.32
N ALA A 94 -4.74 -20.38 -15.64
CA ALA A 94 -4.75 -21.59 -16.46
C ALA A 94 -3.50 -22.46 -16.30
N GLU A 95 -2.35 -21.87 -15.95
CA GLU A 95 -1.07 -22.57 -15.89
C GLU A 95 -0.45 -22.64 -14.49
N ILE A 96 -0.90 -21.78 -13.57
CA ILE A 96 -0.36 -21.68 -12.21
C ILE A 96 -1.49 -21.79 -11.18
N MET A 97 -2.12 -22.95 -11.13
CA MET A 97 -3.05 -23.34 -10.04
C MET A 97 -2.40 -23.38 -8.65
N LEU A 98 -1.19 -22.83 -8.50
CA LEU A 98 -0.41 -22.85 -7.25
C LEU A 98 -0.22 -21.49 -6.62
N ILE A 99 -0.78 -20.43 -7.19
CA ILE A 99 -0.89 -19.15 -6.47
C ILE A 99 -2.04 -19.35 -5.51
N GLY A 100 -1.72 -19.69 -4.27
CA GLY A 100 -2.72 -19.99 -3.24
C GLY A 100 -3.65 -18.80 -2.99
N ASP A 101 -4.79 -19.08 -2.43
CA ASP A 101 -5.87 -18.14 -2.09
C ASP A 101 -5.39 -16.85 -1.39
N ASN A 102 -4.23 -16.91 -0.74
CA ASN A 102 -3.58 -15.80 -0.03
C ASN A 102 -2.58 -14.99 -0.88
N SER A 103 -2.55 -15.13 -2.21
CA SER A 103 -1.77 -14.22 -3.07
C SER A 103 -2.60 -12.97 -3.38
N PRO A 104 -1.97 -11.77 -3.60
CA PRO A 104 -2.72 -10.61 -3.99
C PRO A 104 -3.56 -10.86 -5.23
N VAL A 105 -4.79 -10.34 -5.25
CA VAL A 105 -5.51 -10.22 -6.52
C VAL A 105 -4.75 -9.25 -7.40
N HIS A 106 -4.60 -9.59 -8.67
CA HIS A 106 -3.89 -8.79 -9.65
C HIS A 106 -4.62 -8.79 -10.99
N SER A 107 -4.10 -8.09 -11.98
CA SER A 107 -4.84 -7.84 -13.23
C SER A 107 -6.15 -7.09 -12.97
N ILE A 108 -6.11 -6.16 -12.03
CA ILE A 108 -7.24 -5.35 -11.56
C ILE A 108 -7.14 -3.96 -12.15
N SER A 109 -8.22 -3.47 -12.79
CA SER A 109 -8.36 -2.05 -13.08
C SER A 109 -8.74 -1.29 -11.79
N ARG A 110 -8.51 0.03 -11.79
CA ARG A 110 -8.94 0.89 -10.68
C ARG A 110 -10.45 0.81 -10.45
N LYS A 111 -11.23 0.78 -11.55
CA LYS A 111 -12.68 0.62 -11.48
C LYS A 111 -13.08 -0.66 -10.75
N MET A 112 -12.47 -1.80 -11.09
CA MET A 112 -12.74 -3.07 -10.42
C MET A 112 -12.41 -3.01 -8.93
N ALA A 113 -11.33 -2.32 -8.55
CA ALA A 113 -10.96 -2.12 -7.16
C ALA A 113 -11.97 -1.21 -6.42
N MET A 114 -12.48 -0.17 -7.09
CA MET A 114 -13.54 0.69 -6.53
C MET A 114 -14.87 -0.06 -6.40
N ASP A 115 -15.24 -0.85 -7.40
CA ASP A 115 -16.46 -1.68 -7.38
C ASP A 115 -16.42 -2.69 -6.20
N PHE A 116 -15.24 -3.24 -5.90
CA PHE A 116 -15.04 -4.07 -4.71
C PHE A 116 -15.33 -3.30 -3.41
N CYS A 117 -14.79 -2.08 -3.26
CA CYS A 117 -15.04 -1.23 -2.09
C CYS A 117 -16.53 -0.89 -1.98
N GLU A 118 -17.17 -0.54 -3.10
CA GLU A 118 -18.60 -0.25 -3.13
C GLU A 118 -19.44 -1.48 -2.72
N LEU A 119 -19.04 -2.67 -3.16
CA LEU A 119 -19.73 -3.91 -2.77
C LEU A 119 -19.55 -4.22 -1.28
N MET A 120 -18.35 -3.96 -0.70
CA MET A 120 -18.15 -4.03 0.75
C MET A 120 -19.12 -3.12 1.49
N ASN A 121 -19.25 -1.86 1.06
CA ASN A 121 -20.16 -0.88 1.66
C ASN A 121 -21.61 -1.29 1.61
N LYS A 122 -22.02 -2.05 0.59
CA LYS A 122 -23.39 -2.53 0.42
C LYS A 122 -23.69 -3.81 1.21
N THR A 123 -22.69 -4.64 1.45
CA THR A 123 -22.90 -6.01 1.94
C THR A 123 -22.44 -6.24 3.37
N LEU A 124 -21.54 -5.40 3.89
CA LEU A 124 -20.98 -5.58 5.23
C LEU A 124 -21.40 -4.47 6.18
N ASP A 125 -21.55 -4.83 7.46
CA ASP A 125 -21.60 -3.84 8.53
C ASP A 125 -20.18 -3.40 8.88
N LEU A 126 -19.77 -2.25 8.38
CA LEU A 126 -18.46 -1.68 8.60
C LEU A 126 -18.38 -0.80 9.87
N LYS A 127 -19.31 -0.96 10.80
CA LYS A 127 -19.29 -0.32 12.14
C LYS A 127 -19.16 1.21 12.09
N GLY A 128 -19.81 1.85 11.14
CA GLY A 128 -19.76 3.32 10.95
C GLY A 128 -18.60 3.82 10.11
N PHE A 129 -17.86 2.93 9.46
CA PHE A 129 -16.85 3.24 8.48
C PHE A 129 -17.33 3.02 7.05
N GLU A 130 -16.60 3.53 6.09
CA GLU A 130 -16.84 3.37 4.67
C GLU A 130 -15.56 2.91 3.98
N ALA A 131 -15.65 1.84 3.18
CA ALA A 131 -14.55 1.27 2.42
C ALA A 131 -14.25 2.10 1.17
N SER A 132 -12.99 2.36 0.91
CA SER A 132 -12.50 2.99 -0.31
C SER A 132 -11.07 2.54 -0.65
N LEU A 133 -10.58 2.96 -1.81
CA LEU A 133 -9.14 2.95 -2.06
C LEU A 133 -8.45 3.99 -1.14
N PRO A 134 -7.20 3.77 -0.72
CA PRO A 134 -6.44 4.78 0.00
C PRO A 134 -6.20 6.01 -0.90
N SER A 135 -6.21 7.20 -0.32
CA SER A 135 -5.54 8.31 -0.97
C SER A 135 -4.02 8.06 -1.00
N SER A 136 -3.31 8.74 -1.90
CA SER A 136 -1.85 8.67 -1.98
C SER A 136 -1.18 9.08 -0.66
N VAL A 137 -1.78 10.04 0.05
CA VAL A 137 -1.34 10.49 1.38
C VAL A 137 -1.53 9.39 2.43
N GLN A 138 -2.73 8.80 2.49
CA GLN A 138 -3.03 7.70 3.42
C GLN A 138 -2.12 6.50 3.16
N TRP A 139 -1.88 6.16 1.90
CA TRP A 139 -1.02 5.05 1.53
C TRP A 139 0.41 5.26 2.03
N GLU A 140 1.01 6.46 1.77
CA GLU A 140 2.38 6.76 2.19
C GLU A 140 2.51 6.87 3.71
N TYR A 141 1.52 7.47 4.38
CA TYR A 141 1.46 7.52 5.84
C TYR A 141 1.48 6.13 6.46
N ALA A 142 0.62 5.23 5.97
CA ALA A 142 0.56 3.85 6.41
C ALA A 142 1.83 3.06 6.07
N CYS A 143 2.43 3.29 4.89
CA CYS A 143 3.68 2.67 4.48
C CYS A 143 4.82 3.04 5.44
N ARG A 144 4.95 4.33 5.75
CA ARG A 144 6.01 4.84 6.62
C ARG A 144 5.85 4.38 8.07
N ALA A 145 4.65 4.34 8.60
CA ALA A 145 4.39 3.93 9.99
C ALA A 145 5.36 4.58 10.99
N GLY A 146 5.56 5.91 10.84
CA GLY A 146 6.50 6.70 11.63
C GLY A 146 7.96 6.69 11.15
N CYS A 147 8.29 5.98 10.07
CA CYS A 147 9.62 5.94 9.50
C CYS A 147 9.81 7.06 8.46
N SER A 148 10.97 7.70 8.42
CA SER A 148 11.30 8.76 7.46
C SER A 148 12.16 8.30 6.28
N SER A 149 12.71 7.08 6.33
CA SER A 149 13.60 6.52 5.29
C SER A 149 12.82 6.04 4.06
N ALA A 150 13.55 5.75 2.98
CA ALA A 150 12.98 5.26 1.73
C ALA A 150 12.21 3.94 1.90
N LEU A 151 12.64 3.09 2.83
CA LEU A 151 12.00 1.81 3.16
C LEU A 151 11.45 1.83 4.59
N ASN A 152 10.38 1.14 4.81
CA ASN A 152 9.66 1.10 6.08
C ASN A 152 10.37 0.32 7.21
N ASN A 153 11.48 -0.34 6.91
CA ASN A 153 12.37 -0.97 7.89
C ASN A 153 13.47 -0.03 8.42
N GLY A 154 13.38 1.27 8.15
CA GLY A 154 14.34 2.27 8.61
C GLY A 154 15.61 2.36 7.76
N THR A 155 15.63 1.76 6.57
CA THR A 155 16.81 1.75 5.70
C THR A 155 16.56 2.47 4.37
N GLU A 156 17.66 2.79 3.69
CA GLU A 156 17.64 3.39 2.36
C GLU A 156 17.86 2.35 1.28
N ILE A 157 17.37 2.60 0.06
CA ILE A 157 17.81 1.79 -1.06
C ILE A 157 19.28 2.11 -1.38
N THR A 158 20.05 1.07 -1.67
CA THR A 158 21.48 1.21 -1.98
C THR A 158 21.76 1.29 -3.49
N ARG A 159 20.76 0.98 -4.32
CA ARG A 159 20.83 1.01 -5.79
C ARG A 159 19.47 1.33 -6.39
N LYS A 160 19.47 2.13 -7.47
CA LYS A 160 18.26 2.39 -8.28
C LYS A 160 17.80 1.15 -9.05
N TYR A 161 18.74 0.35 -9.51
CA TYR A 161 18.57 -0.84 -10.31
C TYR A 161 19.43 -1.96 -9.77
N GLY A 162 19.03 -3.20 -9.98
CA GLY A 162 19.76 -4.37 -9.51
C GLY A 162 19.54 -4.66 -8.02
N ARG A 163 20.35 -5.53 -7.46
CA ARG A 163 20.15 -6.08 -6.12
C ARG A 163 20.31 -5.03 -5.01
N CYS A 164 19.32 -4.95 -4.15
CA CYS A 164 19.27 -4.08 -2.98
C CYS A 164 18.86 -4.90 -1.76
N TRP A 165 19.83 -5.27 -0.94
CA TRP A 165 19.62 -6.16 0.21
C TRP A 165 18.59 -5.60 1.20
N ASN A 166 18.61 -4.29 1.43
CA ASN A 166 17.69 -3.63 2.34
C ASN A 166 16.22 -3.78 1.86
N LEU A 167 16.00 -3.79 0.54
CA LEU A 167 14.68 -3.98 -0.04
C LEU A 167 14.22 -5.43 0.04
N GLU A 168 15.12 -6.40 -0.12
CA GLU A 168 14.79 -7.83 -0.13
C GLU A 168 14.17 -8.30 1.19
N GLU A 169 14.40 -7.58 2.28
CA GLU A 169 13.80 -7.85 3.58
C GLU A 169 12.29 -7.55 3.60
N VAL A 170 11.87 -6.47 2.93
CA VAL A 170 10.52 -5.92 3.01
C VAL A 170 9.70 -6.06 1.72
N ALA A 171 10.32 -6.50 0.61
CA ALA A 171 9.69 -6.50 -0.71
C ALA A 171 9.98 -7.75 -1.53
N TRP A 172 8.99 -8.19 -2.31
CA TRP A 172 9.19 -9.03 -3.47
C TRP A 172 9.51 -8.14 -4.67
N ASN A 173 10.61 -8.43 -5.38
CA ASN A 173 11.13 -7.62 -6.49
C ASN A 173 11.73 -8.54 -7.58
N PRO A 174 12.12 -8.04 -8.78
CA PRO A 174 12.56 -8.89 -9.91
C PRO A 174 13.74 -9.80 -9.63
N LEU A 175 14.51 -9.50 -8.57
CA LEU A 175 15.71 -10.26 -8.23
C LEU A 175 15.42 -11.48 -7.36
N ASP A 176 14.22 -11.56 -6.80
CA ASP A 176 13.74 -12.77 -6.14
C ASP A 176 13.44 -13.90 -7.15
N LYS A 177 13.54 -13.60 -8.47
CA LYS A 177 13.28 -14.52 -9.58
C LYS A 177 11.87 -15.14 -9.51
N VAL A 178 10.93 -14.30 -9.16
CA VAL A 178 9.51 -14.65 -9.15
C VAL A 178 8.84 -14.05 -10.38
N ASP A 179 7.99 -14.83 -11.03
CA ASP A 179 7.30 -14.43 -12.25
C ASP A 179 5.84 -13.97 -12.01
N TYR A 180 5.41 -14.00 -10.74
CA TYR A 180 4.04 -13.70 -10.30
C TYR A 180 4.02 -13.13 -8.87
N PRO A 181 2.92 -12.47 -8.46
CA PRO A 181 2.76 -11.99 -7.09
C PRO A 181 2.83 -13.14 -6.08
N GLN A 182 3.46 -12.90 -4.96
CA GLN A 182 3.70 -13.92 -3.93
C GLN A 182 2.64 -13.83 -2.83
N THR A 183 2.44 -14.95 -2.10
CA THR A 183 1.59 -14.98 -0.91
C THR A 183 1.90 -13.80 0.00
N VAL A 184 0.84 -13.10 0.44
CA VAL A 184 0.97 -11.92 1.30
C VAL A 184 1.62 -12.24 2.66
N GLY A 185 2.28 -11.23 3.24
CA GLY A 185 2.84 -11.34 4.59
C GLY A 185 4.08 -12.23 4.72
N LYS A 186 4.81 -12.48 3.65
CA LYS A 186 6.04 -13.30 3.67
C LYS A 186 7.33 -12.48 3.81
N LYS A 187 7.26 -11.18 3.63
CA LYS A 187 8.34 -10.24 3.91
C LYS A 187 8.07 -9.54 5.25
N ALA A 188 9.04 -8.79 5.78
CA ALA A 188 8.87 -8.10 7.06
C ALA A 188 7.81 -7.00 6.99
N PRO A 189 6.97 -6.82 8.02
CA PRO A 189 6.01 -5.72 8.09
C PRO A 189 6.70 -4.42 8.49
N ASN A 190 5.97 -3.30 8.36
CA ASN A 190 6.36 -2.05 8.96
C ASN A 190 6.07 -2.00 10.48
N ASN A 191 6.38 -0.86 11.13
CA ASN A 191 6.19 -0.67 12.57
C ASN A 191 4.73 -0.80 13.05
N TRP A 192 3.76 -0.68 12.14
CA TRP A 192 2.33 -0.87 12.44
C TRP A 192 1.82 -2.26 12.09
N GLY A 193 2.70 -3.17 11.65
CA GLY A 193 2.32 -4.53 11.30
C GLY A 193 1.61 -4.64 9.96
N ILE A 194 1.80 -3.67 9.07
CA ILE A 194 1.27 -3.66 7.69
C ILE A 194 2.33 -4.26 6.76
N TYR A 195 1.92 -5.19 5.92
CA TYR A 195 2.79 -5.97 5.05
C TYR A 195 2.69 -5.55 3.59
N ASP A 196 3.69 -5.93 2.81
CA ASP A 196 3.73 -5.80 1.36
C ASP A 196 3.54 -4.35 0.86
N MET A 197 3.99 -3.36 1.67
CA MET A 197 3.98 -1.95 1.27
C MET A 197 5.09 -1.62 0.26
N HIS A 198 6.02 -2.53 0.04
CA HIS A 198 7.10 -2.44 -0.92
C HIS A 198 7.08 -3.69 -1.81
N GLY A 199 6.96 -3.53 -3.13
CA GLY A 199 6.93 -4.64 -4.08
C GLY A 199 5.63 -5.46 -4.06
N ASN A 200 5.70 -6.71 -4.44
CA ASN A 200 4.62 -7.64 -4.65
C ASN A 200 3.66 -7.19 -5.77
N VAL A 201 2.73 -6.27 -5.51
CA VAL A 201 1.87 -5.67 -6.53
C VAL A 201 1.84 -4.16 -6.40
N TRP A 202 1.74 -3.43 -7.52
CA TRP A 202 1.35 -2.04 -7.52
C TRP A 202 -0.06 -1.89 -6.93
N GLU A 203 -0.27 -0.85 -6.15
CA GLU A 203 -1.55 -0.61 -5.50
C GLU A 203 -2.21 0.66 -6.02
N TRP A 204 -3.43 0.51 -6.54
CA TRP A 204 -4.25 1.64 -6.98
C TRP A 204 -4.62 2.54 -5.81
N CYS A 205 -4.49 3.86 -6.04
CA CYS A 205 -4.96 4.90 -5.14
C CYS A 205 -6.18 5.64 -5.70
N LEU A 206 -6.82 6.40 -4.81
CA LEU A 206 -8.01 7.19 -5.16
C LEU A 206 -7.69 8.37 -6.07
N ASP A 207 -6.48 8.93 -5.93
CA ASP A 207 -6.10 10.22 -6.53
C ASP A 207 -5.85 10.11 -8.03
N GLN A 208 -6.26 11.15 -8.76
CA GLN A 208 -5.73 11.40 -10.09
C GLN A 208 -4.26 11.79 -9.99
N TYR A 209 -3.49 11.37 -10.98
CA TYR A 209 -2.09 11.76 -11.06
C TYR A 209 -1.97 13.16 -11.64
N ILE A 210 -1.25 14.02 -10.92
CA ILE A 210 -0.93 15.37 -11.35
C ILE A 210 0.50 15.40 -11.86
N HIS A 211 0.69 15.79 -13.11
CA HIS A 211 2.02 15.88 -13.69
C HIS A 211 2.69 17.19 -13.29
N ILE A 212 3.92 17.08 -12.78
CA ILE A 212 4.80 18.23 -12.50
C ILE A 212 5.92 18.18 -13.54
N ASN A 213 6.00 19.19 -14.40
CA ASN A 213 7.03 19.26 -15.42
C ASN A 213 8.40 19.63 -14.84
N LYS A 214 9.46 19.55 -15.67
CA LYS A 214 10.84 19.84 -15.24
C LYS A 214 11.06 21.26 -14.72
N ARG A 215 10.11 22.17 -14.90
CA ARG A 215 10.15 23.56 -14.40
C ARG A 215 9.39 23.72 -13.07
N GLY A 216 8.86 22.61 -12.50
CA GLY A 216 8.06 22.63 -11.29
C GLY A 216 6.63 23.16 -11.50
N VAL A 217 6.19 23.26 -12.76
CA VAL A 217 4.83 23.70 -13.06
C VAL A 217 3.88 22.50 -13.03
N VAL A 218 2.80 22.65 -12.28
CA VAL A 218 1.69 21.70 -12.23
C VAL A 218 0.94 21.79 -13.56
N GLU A 219 0.75 20.66 -14.20
CA GLU A 219 -0.05 20.54 -15.43
C GLU A 219 -1.48 20.12 -15.07
N GLU A 220 -2.43 20.43 -15.97
CA GLU A 220 -3.81 19.98 -15.79
C GLU A 220 -3.86 18.45 -15.68
N PRO A 221 -4.71 17.89 -14.80
CA PRO A 221 -4.85 16.46 -14.67
C PRO A 221 -5.25 15.84 -16.01
N GLU A 222 -4.53 14.80 -16.42
CA GLU A 222 -4.89 14.02 -17.59
C GLU A 222 -6.06 13.09 -17.25
N GLU A 223 -7.08 13.04 -18.11
CA GLU A 223 -8.22 12.15 -17.91
C GLU A 223 -7.75 10.70 -17.81
N ASN A 224 -8.32 9.96 -16.85
CA ASN A 224 -8.06 8.55 -16.62
C ASN A 224 -6.60 8.20 -16.24
N LEU A 225 -5.83 9.15 -15.73
CA LEU A 225 -4.49 8.93 -15.21
C LEU A 225 -4.50 8.98 -13.68
N PHE A 226 -4.23 7.86 -13.04
CA PHE A 226 -4.34 7.70 -11.58
C PHE A 226 -3.02 7.29 -10.93
N VAL A 227 -2.93 7.58 -9.63
CA VAL A 227 -1.77 7.24 -8.81
C VAL A 227 -1.76 5.73 -8.51
N VAL A 228 -0.56 5.15 -8.58
CA VAL A 228 -0.25 3.82 -8.09
C VAL A 228 1.00 3.88 -7.21
N ARG A 229 1.04 3.04 -6.18
CA ARG A 229 2.06 3.04 -5.14
C ARG A 229 2.68 1.66 -4.94
N GLY A 230 3.83 1.62 -4.25
CA GLY A 230 4.44 0.42 -3.68
C GLY A 230 5.44 -0.30 -4.57
N GLY A 231 5.33 -0.18 -5.88
CA GLY A 231 6.08 -1.05 -6.78
C GLY A 231 5.48 -2.46 -6.86
N SER A 232 6.12 -3.35 -7.60
CA SER A 232 5.67 -4.72 -7.76
C SER A 232 6.84 -5.70 -7.80
N PHE A 233 6.55 -6.99 -7.85
CA PHE A 233 7.52 -8.05 -8.07
C PHE A 233 8.33 -7.87 -9.38
N ARG A 234 7.88 -7.00 -10.29
CA ARG A 234 8.53 -6.68 -11.58
C ARG A 234 9.35 -5.41 -11.58
N THR A 235 9.33 -4.62 -10.50
CA THR A 235 9.89 -3.27 -10.50
C THR A 235 11.18 -3.16 -9.70
N TYR A 236 12.09 -2.31 -10.19
CA TYR A 236 13.38 -2.07 -9.56
C TYR A 236 13.26 -1.25 -8.25
N PRO A 237 14.27 -1.31 -7.37
CA PRO A 237 14.25 -0.68 -6.05
C PRO A 237 13.78 0.77 -6.01
N LYS A 238 14.15 1.58 -7.01
CA LYS A 238 13.74 2.99 -7.07
C LYS A 238 12.21 3.20 -7.10
N PHE A 239 11.46 2.21 -7.56
CA PHE A 239 10.01 2.26 -7.64
C PHE A 239 9.33 1.71 -6.39
N CYS A 240 10.05 0.95 -5.58
CA CYS A 240 9.52 0.37 -4.34
C CYS A 240 9.72 1.27 -3.10
N ARG A 241 10.18 2.52 -3.24
CA ARG A 241 10.34 3.47 -2.13
C ARG A 241 8.99 3.98 -1.63
N ALA A 242 8.90 4.30 -0.35
CA ALA A 242 7.70 4.85 0.26
C ALA A 242 7.21 6.11 -0.46
N ALA A 243 8.12 7.01 -0.83
CA ALA A 243 7.81 8.27 -1.53
C ALA A 243 7.45 8.10 -3.01
N CYS A 244 7.75 6.95 -3.61
CA CYS A 244 7.58 6.79 -5.06
C CYS A 244 6.11 6.86 -5.47
N ILE A 245 5.78 7.87 -6.28
CA ILE A 245 4.46 8.05 -6.91
C ILE A 245 4.60 7.70 -8.38
N GLN A 246 3.88 6.68 -8.82
CA GLN A 246 3.78 6.34 -10.23
C GLN A 246 2.36 6.54 -10.73
N ARG A 247 2.19 6.45 -12.03
CA ARG A 247 0.93 6.69 -12.71
C ARG A 247 0.58 5.54 -13.63
N MET A 248 -0.69 5.29 -13.78
CA MET A 248 -1.23 4.35 -14.74
C MET A 248 -2.54 4.87 -15.31
N HIS A 249 -2.71 4.72 -16.63
CA HIS A 249 -3.98 5.02 -17.28
C HIS A 249 -5.02 3.97 -16.90
N GLU A 250 -6.19 4.42 -16.49
CA GLU A 250 -7.36 3.58 -16.46
C GLU A 250 -8.03 3.59 -17.83
N TYR A 251 -7.86 2.52 -18.57
CA TYR A 251 -8.55 2.37 -19.85
C TYR A 251 -9.98 1.90 -19.61
N ILE A 252 -10.95 2.74 -19.94
CA ILE A 252 -12.37 2.40 -19.92
C ILE A 252 -12.73 1.87 -21.33
N GLY A 253 -12.57 0.59 -21.56
CA GLY A 253 -12.99 -0.03 -22.80
C GLY A 253 -14.43 -0.48 -22.79
N LYS A 254 -14.97 -0.74 -23.96
CA LYS A 254 -16.36 -1.15 -24.13
C LYS A 254 -16.66 -2.58 -23.65
N ASN A 255 -15.64 -3.39 -23.36
CA ASN A 255 -15.78 -4.77 -22.85
C ASN A 255 -14.69 -5.00 -21.81
N ASP A 256 -15.08 -5.24 -20.56
CA ASP A 256 -14.19 -5.47 -19.40
C ASP A 256 -13.20 -6.65 -19.56
N GLU A 257 -13.41 -7.53 -20.51
CA GLU A 257 -12.58 -8.74 -20.74
C GLU A 257 -11.16 -8.45 -21.26
N PHE A 258 -10.90 -7.29 -21.88
CA PHE A 258 -9.61 -7.01 -22.53
C PHE A 258 -8.53 -6.47 -21.56
N TYR A 259 -8.87 -6.12 -20.32
CA TYR A 259 -8.01 -5.35 -19.41
C TYR A 259 -7.16 -6.19 -18.47
N SER A 260 -7.54 -7.41 -18.18
CA SER A 260 -6.80 -8.30 -17.29
C SER A 260 -5.37 -8.59 -17.75
N PHE A 261 -5.11 -8.50 -19.07
CA PHE A 261 -3.77 -8.68 -19.64
C PHE A 261 -2.87 -7.43 -19.57
N MET A 262 -3.44 -6.25 -19.34
CA MET A 262 -2.66 -4.99 -19.34
C MET A 262 -2.01 -4.66 -17.99
N TYR A 263 -2.49 -5.26 -16.89
CA TYR A 263 -2.05 -4.93 -15.54
C TYR A 263 -1.67 -6.15 -14.70
N PRO A 264 -0.74 -7.00 -15.18
CA PRO A 264 -0.48 -8.30 -14.55
C PRO A 264 0.13 -8.22 -13.15
N ASP A 265 0.53 -7.04 -12.73
CA ASP A 265 1.17 -6.77 -11.43
C ASP A 265 0.50 -5.63 -10.67
N TYR A 266 -0.77 -5.30 -11.02
CA TYR A 266 -1.57 -4.27 -10.34
C TYR A 266 -2.68 -4.92 -9.53
N GLY A 267 -2.69 -4.60 -8.24
CA GLY A 267 -3.70 -4.95 -7.26
C GLY A 267 -4.13 -3.70 -6.49
N PHE A 268 -4.62 -3.88 -5.27
CA PHE A 268 -5.06 -2.78 -4.41
C PHE A 268 -5.15 -3.23 -2.96
N ARG A 269 -5.25 -2.24 -2.04
CA ARG A 269 -5.70 -2.47 -0.67
C ARG A 269 -6.83 -1.54 -0.32
N VAL A 270 -7.62 -1.90 0.69
CA VAL A 270 -8.77 -1.14 1.14
C VAL A 270 -8.40 -0.31 2.35
N VAL A 271 -8.96 0.90 2.44
CA VAL A 271 -9.04 1.68 3.67
C VAL A 271 -10.49 1.80 4.11
N LEU A 272 -10.70 1.91 5.44
CA LEU A 272 -12.00 2.23 6.01
C LEU A 272 -11.89 3.61 6.67
N ASN A 273 -12.59 4.57 6.12
CA ASN A 273 -12.67 5.94 6.63
C ASN A 273 -13.94 6.11 7.47
N LYS A 274 -13.89 6.97 8.49
CA LYS A 274 -15.10 7.31 9.25
C LYS A 274 -16.16 7.87 8.33
N ASN A 275 -17.38 7.33 8.45
CA ASN A 275 -18.52 7.82 7.68
C ASN A 275 -19.09 9.08 8.36
N LYS A 276 -18.73 10.25 7.82
CA LYS A 276 -19.16 11.56 8.36
C LYS A 276 -20.69 11.79 8.33
N ALA A 277 -21.44 10.97 7.60
CA ALA A 277 -22.90 11.05 7.59
C ALA A 277 -23.52 10.47 8.87
N VAL A 278 -22.94 9.40 9.41
CA VAL A 278 -23.41 8.73 10.63
C VAL A 278 -23.11 9.56 11.88
N GLU A 279 -22.02 10.34 11.89
CA GLU A 279 -21.69 11.23 13.03
C GLU A 279 -22.72 12.34 13.22
N LYS A 280 -23.35 12.84 12.15
CA LYS A 280 -24.35 13.91 12.23
C LYS A 280 -25.68 13.41 12.81
N GLU A 281 -26.02 12.13 12.63
CA GLU A 281 -27.26 11.54 13.19
C GLU A 281 -27.13 11.23 14.68
N ASN A 282 -25.93 10.95 15.18
CA ASN A 282 -25.68 10.68 16.60
C ASN A 282 -25.50 11.94 17.47
N CYS A 283 -25.47 13.12 16.84
CA CYS A 283 -25.36 14.42 17.53
C CYS A 283 -26.71 15.19 17.62
N LEU A 284 -27.81 14.59 17.21
CA LEU A 284 -29.18 15.11 17.31
C LEU A 284 -29.99 14.30 18.34
#